data_f4c8f55aeec1d41f4778bc900f3eda41
#
_entry.id   f4c8f55aeec1d41f4778bc900f3eda41
#
_cell.length_a   1.000
_cell.length_b   1.000
_cell.length_c   1.000
_cell.angle_alpha   90.00
_cell.angle_beta   90.00
_cell.angle_gamma   90.00
#
_symmetry.space_group_name_H-M   'P 1'
#
loop_
_entity.id
_entity.type
_entity.pdbx_description
1 polymer ?
#
loop_
_entity_poly.entity_id
_entity_poly.type
_entity_poly.pdbx_seq_one_letter_code
_entity_poly.pdbx_strand_id
1 'polypeptide(L)'
;MSVFRFKRFEVVNERSAMKVNTDGVLLGAAMTILPEDRRFLDIGTGTGTIALMAAQRSFAEVHDDVRIDAIDIDEPSASEAAMNFAKSPWSESLKAHNMSLDDFSQASEISYDLIFSNPPYFEDSLTAPDERKSTARHTSDGLSYRDIFDFASERLTEKGRVSFVLPADQEAALCRYARMSGFHLFRILRVRTVPRKQPARIIAEFARERCGQPADTILTIQDEGKYTQEYLSLTHDFYLFA
;
A
#
# COMPACT_ATOMS: atom_id res chain seq x y z
N MET A 1 -22.79 -12.22 -6.34
CA MET A 1 -22.02 -11.06 -5.88
C MET A 1 -21.04 -11.54 -4.84
N SER A 2 -19.73 -11.53 -5.15
CA SER A 2 -18.70 -11.91 -4.18
C SER A 2 -18.43 -10.70 -3.28
N VAL A 3 -18.68 -10.85 -1.99
CA VAL A 3 -18.47 -9.78 -1.00
C VAL A 3 -17.58 -10.31 0.11
N PHE A 4 -16.48 -9.60 0.38
CA PHE A 4 -15.65 -9.86 1.55
C PHE A 4 -16.09 -8.94 2.70
N ARG A 5 -16.28 -9.52 3.90
CA ARG A 5 -16.79 -8.78 5.06
C ARG A 5 -15.70 -8.57 6.09
N PHE A 6 -15.45 -7.31 6.38
CA PHE A 6 -14.69 -6.87 7.55
C PHE A 6 -15.64 -6.49 8.69
N LYS A 7 -15.11 -6.21 9.88
CA LYS A 7 -15.93 -5.85 11.06
C LYS A 7 -16.72 -4.55 10.86
N ARG A 8 -16.19 -3.58 10.12
CA ARG A 8 -16.78 -2.23 10.00
C ARG A 8 -17.17 -1.83 8.58
N PHE A 9 -16.79 -2.63 7.57
CA PHE A 9 -17.14 -2.38 6.17
C PHE A 9 -17.16 -3.69 5.37
N GLU A 10 -17.72 -3.62 4.19
CA GLU A 10 -17.76 -4.71 3.23
C GLU A 10 -17.07 -4.29 1.92
N VAL A 11 -16.47 -5.25 1.22
CA VAL A 11 -15.81 -5.03 -0.07
C VAL A 11 -16.45 -5.92 -1.10
N VAL A 12 -17.09 -5.33 -2.11
CA VAL A 12 -17.45 -6.02 -3.35
C VAL A 12 -16.15 -6.39 -4.05
N ASN A 13 -16.06 -7.62 -4.53
CA ASN A 13 -14.79 -8.23 -4.92
C ASN A 13 -15.00 -9.10 -6.17
N GLU A 14 -15.59 -8.53 -7.22
CA GLU A 14 -16.00 -9.26 -8.43
C GLU A 14 -15.21 -8.84 -9.67
N ARG A 15 -15.09 -7.54 -9.92
CA ARG A 15 -14.64 -6.99 -11.19
C ARG A 15 -13.14 -6.68 -11.19
N SER A 16 -12.60 -6.24 -10.07
CA SER A 16 -11.18 -5.92 -9.92
C SER A 16 -10.30 -7.14 -10.24
N ALA A 17 -9.22 -6.90 -10.97
CA ALA A 17 -8.22 -7.91 -11.30
C ALA A 17 -7.58 -8.52 -10.05
N MET A 18 -7.31 -7.69 -9.04
CA MET A 18 -6.77 -8.14 -7.76
C MET A 18 -7.87 -8.21 -6.70
N LYS A 19 -8.15 -9.41 -6.23
CA LYS A 19 -9.10 -9.66 -5.16
C LYS A 19 -8.54 -9.24 -3.81
N VAL A 20 -9.44 -9.11 -2.78
CA VAL A 20 -9.00 -8.98 -1.38
C VAL A 20 -8.05 -10.14 -1.06
N ASN A 21 -6.85 -9.82 -0.62
CA ASN A 21 -5.79 -10.79 -0.35
C ASN A 21 -5.04 -10.44 0.93
N THR A 22 -4.25 -11.39 1.42
CA THR A 22 -3.48 -11.25 2.66
C THR A 22 -2.47 -10.11 2.59
N ASP A 23 -1.83 -9.88 1.43
CA ASP A 23 -0.79 -8.86 1.29
C ASP A 23 -1.39 -7.46 1.48
N GLY A 24 -2.53 -7.15 0.83
CA GLY A 24 -3.24 -5.89 1.01
C GLY A 24 -3.74 -5.69 2.44
N VAL A 25 -4.28 -6.74 3.06
CA VAL A 25 -4.73 -6.65 4.48
C VAL A 25 -3.55 -6.41 5.42
N LEU A 26 -2.42 -7.09 5.21
CA LEU A 26 -1.22 -6.86 6.02
C LEU A 26 -0.70 -5.42 5.87
N LEU A 27 -0.65 -4.88 4.65
CA LEU A 27 -0.24 -3.49 4.44
C LEU A 27 -1.20 -2.53 5.15
N GLY A 28 -2.52 -2.67 4.91
CA GLY A 28 -3.53 -1.81 5.52
C GLY A 28 -3.55 -1.86 7.05
N ALA A 29 -3.25 -3.04 7.64
CA ALA A 29 -3.19 -3.21 9.10
C ALA A 29 -1.88 -2.71 9.70
N ALA A 30 -0.74 -2.87 8.99
CA ALA A 30 0.59 -2.67 9.57
C ALA A 30 1.26 -1.35 9.22
N MET A 31 0.93 -0.68 8.10
CA MET A 31 1.55 0.60 7.73
C MET A 31 1.38 1.63 8.84
N THR A 32 2.39 2.48 9.02
CA THR A 32 2.37 3.53 10.03
C THR A 32 1.46 4.67 9.59
N ILE A 33 0.46 5.00 10.41
CA ILE A 33 -0.37 6.21 10.30
C ILE A 33 -0.08 7.05 11.53
N LEU A 34 0.34 8.30 11.32
CA LEU A 34 0.65 9.22 12.41
C LEU A 34 -0.55 10.13 12.70
N PRO A 35 -0.69 10.64 13.93
CA PRO A 35 -1.80 11.50 14.30
C PRO A 35 -1.92 12.79 13.47
N GLU A 36 -0.82 13.26 12.89
CA GLU A 36 -0.77 14.45 12.04
C GLU A 36 -1.08 14.19 10.56
N ASP A 37 -1.12 12.94 10.11
CA ASP A 37 -1.37 12.60 8.71
C ASP A 37 -2.81 12.96 8.29
N ARG A 38 -2.97 13.63 7.14
CA ARG A 38 -4.27 14.10 6.64
C ARG A 38 -4.56 13.69 5.21
N ARG A 39 -3.53 13.57 4.37
CA ARG A 39 -3.68 13.28 2.96
C ARG A 39 -2.97 12.00 2.59
N PHE A 40 -3.74 11.03 2.11
CA PHE A 40 -3.24 9.71 1.73
C PHE A 40 -3.48 9.45 0.26
N LEU A 41 -2.62 8.63 -0.34
CA LEU A 41 -2.77 8.16 -1.71
C LEU A 41 -2.55 6.65 -1.78
N ASP A 42 -3.56 5.93 -2.26
CA ASP A 42 -3.50 4.50 -2.59
C ASP A 42 -3.25 4.34 -4.08
N ILE A 43 -2.08 3.84 -4.47
CA ILE A 43 -1.69 3.68 -5.87
C ILE A 43 -1.85 2.22 -6.30
N GLY A 44 -2.68 1.97 -7.33
CA GLY A 44 -3.10 0.63 -7.74
C GLY A 44 -4.10 0.04 -6.74
N THR A 45 -5.16 0.80 -6.46
CA THR A 45 -6.07 0.54 -5.32
C THR A 45 -6.88 -0.76 -5.45
N GLY A 46 -7.05 -1.30 -6.67
CA GLY A 46 -7.85 -2.48 -6.91
C GLY A 46 -9.30 -2.33 -6.41
N THR A 47 -9.67 -3.13 -5.43
CA THR A 47 -11.01 -3.07 -4.79
C THR A 47 -11.18 -1.91 -3.80
N GLY A 48 -10.15 -1.12 -3.53
CA GLY A 48 -10.16 -0.07 -2.50
C GLY A 48 -9.95 -0.58 -1.08
N THR A 49 -9.56 -1.84 -0.90
CA THR A 49 -9.46 -2.47 0.44
C THR A 49 -8.47 -1.75 1.35
N ILE A 50 -7.26 -1.41 0.85
CA ILE A 50 -6.21 -0.78 1.67
C ILE A 50 -6.64 0.63 2.07
N ALA A 51 -7.21 1.40 1.14
CA ALA A 51 -7.76 2.73 1.41
C ALA A 51 -8.87 2.70 2.48
N LEU A 52 -9.79 1.72 2.41
CA LEU A 52 -10.84 1.53 3.43
C LEU A 52 -10.27 1.19 4.81
N MET A 53 -9.23 0.34 4.86
CA MET A 53 -8.54 0.02 6.11
C MET A 53 -7.80 1.23 6.69
N ALA A 54 -7.16 2.03 5.82
CA ALA A 54 -6.53 3.30 6.22
C ALA A 54 -7.57 4.27 6.80
N ALA A 55 -8.72 4.43 6.13
CA ALA A 55 -9.83 5.25 6.63
C ALA A 55 -10.30 4.76 8.00
N GLN A 56 -10.58 3.46 8.16
CA GLN A 56 -11.01 2.91 9.46
C GLN A 56 -10.05 3.27 10.59
N ARG A 57 -8.74 3.16 10.37
CA ARG A 57 -7.71 3.45 11.38
C ARG A 57 -7.64 4.93 11.70
N SER A 58 -7.63 5.78 10.68
CA SER A 58 -7.54 7.24 10.85
C SER A 58 -8.74 7.81 11.60
N PHE A 59 -9.95 7.34 11.29
CA PHE A 59 -11.18 7.82 11.96
C PHE A 59 -11.41 7.20 13.34
N ALA A 60 -10.72 6.13 13.71
CA ALA A 60 -10.76 5.60 15.07
C ALA A 60 -10.01 6.50 16.08
N GLU A 61 -9.02 7.28 15.60
CA GLU A 61 -8.15 8.13 16.41
C GLU A 61 -8.51 9.64 16.37
N VAL A 62 -9.75 10.00 15.92
CA VAL A 62 -10.31 11.37 16.00
C VAL A 62 -9.87 12.33 14.88
N HIS A 63 -9.92 11.93 13.62
CA HIS A 63 -9.62 12.85 12.52
C HIS A 63 -10.69 12.85 11.43
N ASP A 64 -11.65 13.77 11.53
CA ASP A 64 -12.72 13.96 10.52
C ASP A 64 -12.21 14.64 9.23
N ASP A 65 -10.97 15.11 9.22
CA ASP A 65 -10.36 15.89 8.12
C ASP A 65 -9.42 15.07 7.20
N VAL A 66 -9.28 13.78 7.43
CA VAL A 66 -8.49 12.89 6.55
C VAL A 66 -9.15 12.78 5.18
N ARG A 67 -8.32 12.82 4.13
CA ARG A 67 -8.71 12.63 2.73
C ARG A 67 -7.81 11.58 2.09
N ILE A 68 -8.42 10.64 1.41
CA ILE A 68 -7.75 9.50 0.76
C ILE A 68 -8.12 9.50 -0.71
N ASP A 69 -7.17 9.81 -1.57
CA ASP A 69 -7.27 9.56 -2.99
C ASP A 69 -6.80 8.13 -3.29
N ALA A 70 -7.46 7.48 -4.24
CA ALA A 70 -7.13 6.12 -4.65
C ALA A 70 -7.16 6.05 -6.17
N ILE A 71 -6.10 5.59 -6.79
CA ILE A 71 -6.00 5.52 -8.25
C ILE A 71 -5.84 4.09 -8.73
N ASP A 72 -6.45 3.79 -9.87
CA ASP A 72 -6.22 2.56 -10.61
C ASP A 72 -6.40 2.82 -12.11
N ILE A 73 -5.51 2.28 -12.93
CA ILE A 73 -5.59 2.38 -14.37
C ILE A 73 -6.69 1.48 -14.95
N ASP A 74 -7.00 0.36 -14.25
CA ASP A 74 -8.04 -0.58 -14.62
C ASP A 74 -9.41 -0.01 -14.25
N GLU A 75 -10.23 0.32 -15.26
CA GLU A 75 -11.58 0.90 -15.05
C GLU A 75 -12.48 0.02 -14.17
N PRO A 76 -12.56 -1.32 -14.37
CA PRO A 76 -13.33 -2.18 -13.48
C PRO A 76 -12.90 -2.10 -12.01
N SER A 77 -11.60 -2.01 -11.73
CA SER A 77 -11.04 -1.86 -10.39
C SER A 77 -11.40 -0.51 -9.77
N ALA A 78 -11.13 0.59 -10.48
CA ALA A 78 -11.46 1.94 -10.00
C ALA A 78 -12.96 2.13 -9.73
N SER A 79 -13.81 1.60 -10.63
CA SER A 79 -15.26 1.62 -10.48
C SER A 79 -15.73 0.79 -9.29
N GLU A 80 -15.13 -0.38 -9.04
CA GLU A 80 -15.44 -1.23 -7.88
C GLU A 80 -14.98 -0.56 -6.58
N ALA A 81 -13.81 0.07 -6.55
CA ALA A 81 -13.33 0.86 -5.42
C ALA A 81 -14.29 2.01 -5.10
N ALA A 82 -14.72 2.78 -6.12
CA ALA A 82 -15.70 3.87 -5.94
C ALA A 82 -17.02 3.38 -5.31
N MET A 83 -17.53 2.23 -5.77
CA MET A 83 -18.74 1.63 -5.18
C MET A 83 -18.53 1.19 -3.72
N ASN A 84 -17.37 0.64 -3.40
CA ASN A 84 -17.04 0.21 -2.04
C ASN A 84 -16.89 1.42 -1.12
N PHE A 85 -16.27 2.51 -1.58
CA PHE A 85 -16.13 3.75 -0.84
C PHE A 85 -17.50 4.39 -0.54
N ALA A 86 -18.38 4.46 -1.55
CA ALA A 86 -19.71 5.03 -1.40
C ALA A 86 -20.59 4.29 -0.37
N LYS A 87 -20.33 3.00 -0.13
CA LYS A 87 -21.03 2.18 0.86
C LYS A 87 -20.38 2.19 2.24
N SER A 88 -19.20 2.73 2.36
CA SER A 88 -18.45 2.75 3.62
C SER A 88 -18.90 3.89 4.55
N PRO A 89 -18.65 3.79 5.86
CA PRO A 89 -18.87 4.89 6.80
C PRO A 89 -18.03 6.14 6.50
N TRP A 90 -17.02 6.05 5.65
CA TRP A 90 -16.04 7.12 5.35
C TRP A 90 -16.16 7.64 3.91
N SER A 91 -17.33 7.50 3.30
CA SER A 91 -17.59 7.84 1.88
C SER A 91 -17.17 9.27 1.50
N GLU A 92 -17.34 10.24 2.42
CA GLU A 92 -16.98 11.64 2.20
C GLU A 92 -15.46 11.91 2.18
N SER A 93 -14.66 10.95 2.65
CA SER A 93 -13.21 11.09 2.79
C SER A 93 -12.42 10.29 1.77
N LEU A 94 -13.08 9.43 1.01
CA LEU A 94 -12.48 8.52 0.05
C LEU A 94 -12.89 8.87 -1.38
N LYS A 95 -11.93 8.96 -2.28
CA LYS A 95 -12.19 9.22 -3.68
C LYS A 95 -11.38 8.30 -4.58
N ALA A 96 -12.05 7.53 -5.44
CA ALA A 96 -11.43 6.71 -6.46
C ALA A 96 -11.34 7.46 -7.80
N HIS A 97 -10.21 7.30 -8.50
CA HIS A 97 -9.95 7.88 -9.79
C HIS A 97 -9.50 6.78 -10.76
N ASN A 98 -10.15 6.70 -11.93
CA ASN A 98 -9.69 5.83 -13.01
C ASN A 98 -8.68 6.60 -13.87
N MET A 99 -7.41 6.45 -13.56
CA MET A 99 -6.30 7.07 -14.31
C MET A 99 -4.97 6.41 -14.00
N SER A 100 -4.01 6.61 -14.87
CA SER A 100 -2.61 6.23 -14.62
C SER A 100 -1.97 7.14 -13.57
N LEU A 101 -0.84 6.70 -12.99
CA LEU A 101 -0.06 7.53 -12.07
C LEU A 101 0.48 8.80 -12.76
N ASP A 102 0.87 8.69 -14.03
CA ASP A 102 1.38 9.82 -14.83
C ASP A 102 0.27 10.86 -15.07
N ASP A 103 -0.93 10.43 -15.48
CA ASP A 103 -2.07 11.34 -15.68
C ASP A 103 -2.48 12.00 -14.36
N PHE A 104 -2.45 11.25 -13.26
CA PHE A 104 -2.75 11.77 -11.94
C PHE A 104 -1.73 12.80 -11.48
N SER A 105 -0.44 12.57 -11.74
CA SER A 105 0.63 13.52 -11.44
C SER A 105 0.47 14.84 -12.18
N GLN A 106 0.00 14.79 -13.43
CA GLN A 106 -0.26 15.98 -14.26
C GLN A 106 -1.54 16.72 -13.83
N ALA A 107 -2.54 15.99 -13.34
CA ALA A 107 -3.85 16.55 -12.99
C ALA A 107 -3.89 17.17 -11.58
N SER A 108 -2.94 16.86 -10.71
CA SER A 108 -2.96 17.25 -9.29
C SER A 108 -1.58 17.66 -8.79
N GLU A 109 -1.53 18.79 -8.08
CA GLU A 109 -0.34 19.26 -7.36
C GLU A 109 -0.40 18.99 -5.85
N ILE A 110 -1.35 18.17 -5.42
CA ILE A 110 -1.54 17.81 -4.00
C ILE A 110 -0.31 17.06 -3.49
N SER A 111 0.15 17.41 -2.30
CA SER A 111 1.15 16.65 -1.56
C SER A 111 0.48 15.73 -0.54
N TYR A 112 1.09 14.57 -0.31
CA TYR A 112 0.56 13.49 0.54
C TYR A 112 1.45 13.24 1.75
N ASP A 113 0.84 12.91 2.88
CA ASP A 113 1.54 12.51 4.10
C ASP A 113 1.84 11.02 4.11
N LEU A 114 1.00 10.23 3.45
CA LEU A 114 1.18 8.80 3.31
C LEU A 114 0.80 8.33 1.90
N ILE A 115 1.75 7.73 1.21
CA ILE A 115 1.54 7.05 -0.07
C ILE A 115 1.71 5.56 0.18
N PHE A 116 0.79 4.72 -0.29
CA PHE A 116 0.92 3.28 -0.12
C PHE A 116 0.48 2.52 -1.38
N SER A 117 1.04 1.34 -1.56
CA SER A 117 0.75 0.49 -2.70
C SER A 117 1.04 -0.98 -2.43
N ASN A 118 0.24 -1.83 -3.02
CA ASN A 118 0.54 -3.22 -3.28
C ASN A 118 0.73 -3.40 -4.79
N PRO A 119 1.86 -2.97 -5.34
CA PRO A 119 2.07 -2.95 -6.78
C PRO A 119 2.17 -4.39 -7.32
N PRO A 120 1.86 -4.63 -8.60
CA PRO A 120 2.07 -5.92 -9.20
C PRO A 120 3.54 -6.31 -9.13
N TYR A 121 3.81 -7.60 -8.83
CA TYR A 121 5.16 -8.13 -8.73
C TYR A 121 5.64 -8.53 -10.11
N PHE A 122 6.35 -7.64 -10.80
CA PHE A 122 7.06 -8.03 -12.00
C PHE A 122 8.39 -8.67 -11.57
N GLU A 123 8.63 -9.91 -11.99
CA GLU A 123 9.96 -10.47 -11.96
C GLU A 123 10.82 -9.59 -12.87
N ASP A 124 11.70 -8.79 -12.28
CA ASP A 124 12.79 -8.15 -13.02
C ASP A 124 13.62 -9.30 -13.63
N SER A 125 13.31 -9.69 -14.86
CA SER A 125 14.24 -10.45 -15.66
C SER A 125 15.51 -9.60 -15.70
N LEU A 126 16.61 -10.17 -15.20
CA LEU A 126 17.95 -9.58 -15.06
C LEU A 126 18.48 -9.09 -16.42
N THR A 127 17.94 -8.02 -16.95
CA THR A 127 18.51 -7.27 -18.06
C THR A 127 19.12 -6.01 -17.50
N ALA A 128 20.44 -5.91 -17.70
CA ALA A 128 21.26 -4.77 -17.29
C ALA A 128 20.62 -3.42 -17.65
N PRO A 129 20.84 -2.38 -16.83
CA PRO A 129 20.28 -1.05 -17.06
C PRO A 129 20.88 -0.45 -18.34
N ASP A 130 20.16 -0.52 -19.42
CA ASP A 130 20.46 0.23 -20.63
C ASP A 130 19.79 1.61 -20.49
N GLU A 131 20.59 2.62 -20.19
CA GLU A 131 20.17 4.01 -19.94
C GLU A 131 19.34 4.64 -21.08
N ARG A 132 19.24 3.97 -22.24
CA ARG A 132 18.50 4.46 -23.41
C ARG A 132 17.02 4.01 -23.44
N LYS A 133 16.56 3.18 -22.50
CA LYS A 133 15.18 2.66 -22.45
C LYS A 133 14.27 3.40 -21.47
N SER A 134 14.75 4.41 -20.76
CA SER A 134 13.94 5.11 -19.75
C SER A 134 12.73 5.87 -20.33
N THR A 135 12.82 6.34 -21.57
CA THR A 135 11.77 7.15 -22.21
C THR A 135 10.67 6.32 -22.90
N ALA A 136 10.87 5.02 -23.10
CA ALA A 136 9.91 4.14 -23.79
C ALA A 136 9.18 3.15 -22.87
N ARG A 137 9.48 3.15 -21.56
CA ARG A 137 8.96 2.20 -20.57
C ARG A 137 7.58 2.55 -19.99
N HIS A 138 7.06 3.73 -20.23
CA HIS A 138 5.82 4.20 -19.59
C HIS A 138 4.52 3.59 -20.11
N THR A 139 4.55 2.66 -21.05
CA THR A 139 3.33 2.14 -21.68
C THR A 139 3.18 0.62 -21.74
N SER A 140 4.18 -0.18 -21.41
CA SER A 140 4.10 -1.63 -21.61
C SER A 140 4.27 -2.52 -20.37
N ASP A 141 4.90 -2.05 -19.28
CA ASP A 141 5.34 -2.94 -18.21
C ASP A 141 4.56 -2.81 -16.88
N GLY A 142 3.52 -1.96 -16.83
CA GLY A 142 2.69 -1.77 -15.62
C GLY A 142 3.38 -0.94 -14.52
N LEU A 143 2.62 -0.64 -13.46
CA LEU A 143 3.06 0.13 -12.30
C LEU A 143 4.15 -0.59 -11.50
N SER A 144 5.26 0.10 -11.20
CA SER A 144 6.35 -0.42 -10.38
C SER A 144 6.59 0.44 -9.13
N TYR A 145 7.29 -0.10 -8.13
CA TYR A 145 7.72 0.69 -6.97
C TYR A 145 8.63 1.87 -7.35
N ARG A 146 9.31 1.81 -8.51
CA ARG A 146 10.17 2.90 -9.01
C ARG A 146 9.33 4.11 -9.39
N ASP A 147 8.27 3.89 -10.18
CA ASP A 147 7.35 4.96 -10.58
C ASP A 147 6.72 5.63 -9.36
N ILE A 148 6.42 4.83 -8.32
CA ILE A 148 5.87 5.36 -7.07
C ILE A 148 6.89 6.21 -6.31
N PHE A 149 8.17 5.80 -6.25
CA PHE A 149 9.21 6.65 -5.63
C PHE A 149 9.46 7.92 -6.43
N ASP A 150 9.43 7.87 -7.76
CA ASP A 150 9.60 9.05 -8.62
C ASP A 150 8.45 10.04 -8.38
N PHE A 151 7.20 9.57 -8.36
CA PHE A 151 6.05 10.37 -7.97
C PHE A 151 6.19 10.92 -6.53
N ALA A 152 6.55 10.09 -5.57
CA ALA A 152 6.72 10.49 -4.18
C ALA A 152 7.83 11.54 -4.00
N SER A 153 8.87 11.53 -4.86
CA SER A 153 9.92 12.53 -4.83
C SER A 153 9.41 13.95 -5.08
N GLU A 154 8.28 14.09 -5.76
CA GLU A 154 7.64 15.38 -6.06
C GLU A 154 6.46 15.70 -5.14
N ARG A 155 5.72 14.67 -4.72
CA ARG A 155 4.40 14.82 -4.11
C ARG A 155 4.31 14.39 -2.64
N LEU A 156 5.36 13.87 -2.04
CA LEU A 156 5.36 13.54 -0.62
C LEU A 156 5.71 14.78 0.22
N THR A 157 4.97 15.01 1.30
CA THR A 157 5.31 16.06 2.27
C THR A 157 6.66 15.76 2.94
N GLU A 158 7.28 16.76 3.56
CA GLU A 158 8.61 16.63 4.19
C GLU A 158 8.66 15.48 5.20
N LYS A 159 7.61 15.32 6.02
CA LYS A 159 7.47 14.24 7.01
C LYS A 159 6.70 13.03 6.48
N GLY A 160 6.34 13.06 5.22
CA GLY A 160 5.54 12.00 4.61
C GLY A 160 6.30 10.68 4.48
N ARG A 161 5.54 9.61 4.25
CA ARG A 161 6.05 8.24 4.13
C ARG A 161 5.47 7.53 2.92
N VAL A 162 6.27 6.61 2.38
CA VAL A 162 5.83 5.67 1.35
C VAL A 162 5.86 4.26 1.92
N SER A 163 4.76 3.52 1.81
CA SER A 163 4.61 2.16 2.33
C SER A 163 4.30 1.17 1.22
N PHE A 164 5.01 0.05 1.21
CA PHE A 164 4.82 -1.03 0.23
C PHE A 164 4.62 -2.38 0.92
N VAL A 165 3.86 -3.26 0.28
CA VAL A 165 3.98 -4.70 0.50
C VAL A 165 4.58 -5.34 -0.73
N LEU A 166 5.67 -6.10 -0.55
CA LEU A 166 6.43 -6.73 -1.65
C LEU A 166 6.96 -8.12 -1.23
N PRO A 167 7.31 -8.98 -2.21
CA PRO A 167 8.10 -10.17 -1.93
C PRO A 167 9.42 -9.83 -1.24
N ALA A 168 9.83 -10.66 -0.27
CA ALA A 168 11.02 -10.39 0.55
C ALA A 168 12.34 -10.39 -0.25
N ASP A 169 12.39 -11.09 -1.37
CA ASP A 169 13.54 -11.11 -2.28
C ASP A 169 13.78 -9.79 -3.02
N GLN A 170 12.76 -8.93 -3.11
CA GLN A 170 12.88 -7.60 -3.70
C GLN A 170 13.45 -6.53 -2.74
N GLU A 171 13.63 -6.83 -1.46
CA GLU A 171 14.07 -5.86 -0.45
C GLU A 171 15.35 -5.11 -0.84
N ALA A 172 16.37 -5.84 -1.30
CA ALA A 172 17.66 -5.22 -1.62
C ALA A 172 17.57 -4.24 -2.80
N ALA A 173 16.77 -4.57 -3.81
CA ALA A 173 16.53 -3.71 -4.96
C ALA A 173 15.69 -2.49 -4.58
N LEU A 174 14.62 -2.70 -3.81
CA LEU A 174 13.75 -1.65 -3.28
C LEU A 174 14.54 -0.62 -2.45
N CYS A 175 15.31 -1.09 -1.45
CA CYS A 175 16.11 -0.23 -0.59
C CYS A 175 17.21 0.53 -1.35
N ARG A 176 17.79 -0.08 -2.40
CA ARG A 176 18.77 0.59 -3.25
C ARG A 176 18.13 1.71 -4.04
N TYR A 177 16.99 1.45 -4.70
CA TYR A 177 16.28 2.46 -5.49
C TYR A 177 15.76 3.59 -4.59
N ALA A 178 15.16 3.28 -3.45
CA ALA A 178 14.74 4.27 -2.47
C ALA A 178 15.86 5.26 -2.13
N ARG A 179 17.07 4.76 -1.82
CA ARG A 179 18.22 5.62 -1.51
C ARG A 179 18.64 6.50 -2.69
N MET A 180 18.57 5.98 -3.92
CA MET A 180 18.87 6.76 -5.13
C MET A 180 17.85 7.88 -5.36
N SER A 181 16.60 7.65 -4.99
CA SER A 181 15.50 8.63 -5.06
C SER A 181 15.41 9.54 -3.82
N GLY A 182 16.39 9.49 -2.90
CA GLY A 182 16.44 10.36 -1.73
C GLY A 182 15.60 9.89 -0.54
N PHE A 183 15.19 8.62 -0.52
CA PHE A 183 14.41 8.03 0.56
C PHE A 183 15.24 7.08 1.42
N HIS A 184 14.90 7.00 2.70
CA HIS A 184 15.56 6.17 3.69
C HIS A 184 14.57 5.22 4.32
N LEU A 185 15.00 3.97 4.57
CA LEU A 185 14.18 2.99 5.26
C LEU A 185 13.81 3.53 6.65
N PHE A 186 12.52 3.65 6.89
CA PHE A 186 11.94 4.07 8.16
C PHE A 186 11.61 2.87 9.05
N ARG A 187 10.95 1.85 8.45
CA ARG A 187 10.51 0.64 9.13
C ARG A 187 10.41 -0.52 8.15
N ILE A 188 10.66 -1.74 8.63
CA ILE A 188 10.39 -2.96 7.88
C ILE A 188 9.74 -4.00 8.79
N LEU A 189 8.62 -4.56 8.33
CA LEU A 189 7.97 -5.72 8.92
C LEU A 189 8.13 -6.91 7.98
N ARG A 190 8.85 -7.92 8.44
CA ARG A 190 9.07 -9.17 7.70
C ARG A 190 7.99 -10.16 8.02
N VAL A 191 7.32 -10.72 7.03
CA VAL A 191 6.19 -11.62 7.23
C VAL A 191 6.55 -13.03 6.78
N ARG A 192 6.40 -13.99 7.69
CA ARG A 192 6.52 -15.42 7.41
C ARG A 192 5.24 -16.17 7.76
N THR A 193 4.95 -17.23 7.01
CA THR A 193 3.74 -18.01 7.24
C THR A 193 3.81 -18.80 8.56
N VAL A 194 4.95 -19.46 8.82
CA VAL A 194 5.19 -20.29 10.03
C VAL A 194 6.62 -20.08 10.52
N PRO A 195 6.96 -20.34 11.80
CA PRO A 195 8.26 -20.03 12.38
C PRO A 195 9.47 -20.62 11.64
N ARG A 196 9.31 -21.81 11.05
CA ARG A 196 10.38 -22.53 10.32
C ARG A 196 10.69 -21.98 8.94
N LYS A 197 9.82 -21.12 8.37
CA LYS A 197 10.02 -20.53 7.05
C LYS A 197 10.71 -19.17 7.14
N GLN A 198 11.48 -18.86 6.11
CA GLN A 198 11.98 -17.50 5.91
C GLN A 198 10.82 -16.57 5.58
N PRO A 199 10.95 -15.26 5.88
CA PRO A 199 9.98 -14.27 5.43
C PRO A 199 9.78 -14.33 3.91
N ALA A 200 8.51 -14.36 3.48
CA ALA A 200 8.13 -14.36 2.08
C ALA A 200 7.63 -13.00 1.61
N ARG A 201 7.23 -12.13 2.55
CA ARG A 201 6.77 -10.77 2.29
C ARG A 201 7.45 -9.80 3.23
N ILE A 202 7.54 -8.56 2.77
CA ILE A 202 7.92 -7.42 3.59
C ILE A 202 6.86 -6.32 3.47
N ILE A 203 6.62 -5.61 4.57
CA ILE A 203 6.01 -4.29 4.53
C ILE A 203 7.15 -3.33 4.86
N ALA A 204 7.52 -2.52 3.87
CA ALA A 204 8.64 -1.61 3.96
C ALA A 204 8.16 -0.18 3.81
N GLU A 205 8.56 0.66 4.76
CA GLU A 205 8.19 2.06 4.83
C GLU A 205 9.43 2.94 4.71
N PHE A 206 9.31 4.00 3.93
CA PHE A 206 10.41 4.91 3.62
C PHE A 206 9.99 6.36 3.88
N ALA A 207 10.93 7.17 4.35
CA ALA A 207 10.77 8.60 4.56
C ALA A 207 11.94 9.38 3.94
N ARG A 208 11.76 10.69 3.73
CA ARG A 208 12.86 11.57 3.26
C ARG A 208 13.91 11.75 4.34
N GLU A 209 13.49 11.92 5.58
CA GLU A 209 14.40 12.06 6.70
C GLU A 209 15.00 10.72 7.13
N ARG A 210 16.27 10.75 7.51
CA ARG A 210 16.91 9.60 8.14
C ARG A 210 16.39 9.47 9.57
N CYS A 211 15.58 8.47 9.82
CA CYS A 211 15.36 7.99 11.17
C CYS A 211 16.59 7.19 11.60
N GLY A 212 17.07 7.31 12.81
CA GLY A 212 18.25 6.61 13.31
C GLY A 212 18.37 5.15 12.83
N GLN A 213 18.16 4.17 13.67
CA GLN A 213 18.08 2.77 13.24
C GLN A 213 16.62 2.44 12.85
N PRO A 214 16.36 1.96 11.61
CA PRO A 214 15.03 1.54 11.22
C PRO A 214 14.48 0.43 12.11
N ALA A 215 13.19 0.48 12.42
CA ALA A 215 12.54 -0.63 13.12
C ALA A 215 12.47 -1.85 12.18
N ASP A 216 13.05 -2.97 12.59
CA ASP A 216 13.06 -4.26 11.88
C ASP A 216 12.40 -5.32 12.76
N THR A 217 11.25 -5.82 12.34
CA THR A 217 10.45 -6.75 13.10
C THR A 217 9.97 -7.92 12.25
N ILE A 218 9.63 -9.04 12.88
CA ILE A 218 9.13 -10.23 12.19
C ILE A 218 7.73 -10.55 12.71
N LEU A 219 6.79 -10.72 11.77
CA LEU A 219 5.46 -11.25 12.01
C LEU A 219 5.40 -12.69 11.53
N THR A 220 4.95 -13.58 12.39
CA THR A 220 4.60 -14.97 12.03
C THR A 220 3.09 -15.08 11.98
N ILE A 221 2.52 -15.56 10.84
CA ILE A 221 1.06 -15.63 10.68
C ILE A 221 0.47 -16.79 11.50
N GLN A 222 1.08 -17.96 11.42
CA GLN A 222 0.59 -19.17 12.06
C GLN A 222 1.70 -19.92 12.79
N ASP A 223 1.34 -20.55 13.88
CA ASP A 223 2.16 -21.55 14.57
C ASP A 223 1.28 -22.73 14.98
N GLU A 224 1.79 -23.96 14.81
CA GLU A 224 1.07 -25.21 15.10
C GLU A 224 -0.37 -25.26 14.51
N GLY A 225 -0.57 -24.66 13.32
CA GLY A 225 -1.85 -24.65 12.60
C GLY A 225 -2.87 -23.63 13.12
N LYS A 226 -2.48 -22.73 14.04
CA LYS A 226 -3.31 -21.64 14.56
C LYS A 226 -2.69 -20.30 14.21
N TYR A 227 -3.50 -19.26 14.12
CA TYR A 227 -3.00 -17.88 14.00
C TYR A 227 -2.26 -17.49 15.29
N THR A 228 -1.12 -16.82 15.12
CA THR A 228 -0.36 -16.29 16.26
C THR A 228 -1.08 -15.11 16.91
N GLN A 229 -0.76 -14.86 18.17
CA GLN A 229 -1.33 -13.71 18.89
C GLN A 229 -0.97 -12.39 18.25
N GLU A 230 0.25 -12.29 17.70
CA GLU A 230 0.73 -11.09 16.99
C GLU A 230 -0.12 -10.83 15.72
N TYR A 231 -0.39 -11.87 14.93
CA TYR A 231 -1.23 -11.74 13.72
C TYR A 231 -2.67 -11.41 14.07
N LEU A 232 -3.24 -12.07 15.08
CA LEU A 232 -4.60 -11.79 15.56
C LEU A 232 -4.70 -10.36 16.07
N SER A 233 -3.74 -9.89 16.87
CA SER A 233 -3.72 -8.50 17.38
C SER A 233 -3.61 -7.48 16.25
N LEU A 234 -2.77 -7.73 15.25
CA LEU A 234 -2.60 -6.85 14.09
C LEU A 234 -3.88 -6.73 13.27
N THR A 235 -4.63 -7.83 13.13
CA THR A 235 -5.81 -7.89 12.25
C THR A 235 -7.13 -7.79 13.01
N HIS A 236 -7.08 -7.67 14.34
CA HIS A 236 -8.23 -7.66 15.23
C HIS A 236 -9.34 -6.70 14.79
N ASP A 237 -8.99 -5.49 14.43
CA ASP A 237 -9.99 -4.46 14.09
C ASP A 237 -10.66 -4.69 12.72
N PHE A 238 -10.16 -5.64 11.96
CA PHE A 238 -10.61 -5.89 10.60
C PHE A 238 -11.33 -7.23 10.44
N TYR A 239 -10.69 -8.34 10.79
CA TYR A 239 -11.25 -9.67 10.53
C TYR A 239 -12.31 -10.07 11.55
N LEU A 240 -13.38 -10.73 11.07
CA LEU A 240 -14.48 -11.23 11.91
C LEU A 240 -14.03 -12.34 12.87
N PHE A 241 -12.93 -13.01 12.58
CA PHE A 241 -12.41 -14.13 13.37
C PHE A 241 -11.24 -13.75 14.31
N ALA A 242 -10.75 -12.52 14.24
CA ALA A 242 -9.61 -12.06 15.03
C ALA A 242 -10.02 -11.37 16.32
#